data_21ea2459f1d6b7c6f824023156365fd2
#
_entry.id   21ea2459f1d6b7c6f824023156365fd2
#
_cell.length_a   1.000
_cell.length_b   1.000
_cell.length_c   1.000
_cell.angle_alpha   90.00
_cell.angle_beta   90.00
_cell.angle_gamma   90.00
#
_symmetry.space_group_name_H-M   'P 1'
#
loop_
_entity.id
_entity.type
_entity.pdbx_description
1 polymer ?
#
loop_
_entity_poly.entity_id
_entity_poly.type
_entity_poly.pdbx_seq_one_letter_code
_entity_poly.pdbx_strand_id
1 'polypeptide(L)'
;MCAVQHIGAKWLLKTDLHDFFPTIDERAVYRVFLGLGYVPLVSLELSRICTRSMPNGPVIYPDKGFKRYTAIPSYSGTSRMGVLPQGAPTSGALANLAAVRLDERVARIARTRSLIYTRYADDIVLSGSGRFIRGQVVDTLREVESAAHASGFLLHRRKTQIVPSGARKIVLGVLIGDTGIRIRPEMRGRIQAHIRGVDRFGLDVHARHWGFASVAGIVNHVWGLLWFANDVEPEWSHERQRAWSEILIRQGWTLPYDLM
;
A
#
# COMPACT_ATOMS: atom_id res chain seq x y z
N MET A 1 3.56 10.32 -5.78
CA MET A 1 3.99 8.99 -5.26
C MET A 1 4.70 9.18 -3.93
N CYS A 2 4.39 8.39 -2.88
CA CYS A 2 5.03 8.52 -1.54
C CYS A 2 6.56 8.39 -1.60
N ALA A 3 7.09 7.52 -2.46
CA ALA A 3 8.53 7.27 -2.59
C ALA A 3 9.35 8.52 -2.94
N VAL A 4 8.80 9.45 -3.72
CA VAL A 4 9.49 10.70 -4.14
C VAL A 4 9.86 11.57 -2.94
N GLN A 5 9.06 11.56 -1.88
CA GLN A 5 9.35 12.35 -0.68
C GLN A 5 10.63 11.90 0.05
N HIS A 6 11.09 10.67 -0.18
CA HIS A 6 12.29 10.11 0.43
C HIS A 6 13.58 10.27 -0.40
N ILE A 7 13.54 11.03 -1.51
CA ILE A 7 14.74 11.32 -2.32
C ILE A 7 15.80 11.98 -1.43
N GLY A 8 17.06 11.57 -1.58
CA GLY A 8 18.17 12.07 -0.76
C GLY A 8 18.27 11.47 0.63
N ALA A 9 17.38 10.55 1.01
CA ALA A 9 17.47 9.87 2.30
C ALA A 9 18.80 9.12 2.44
N LYS A 10 19.44 9.26 3.59
CA LYS A 10 20.65 8.49 3.92
C LYS A 10 20.31 7.15 4.57
N TRP A 11 19.19 7.06 5.30
CA TRP A 11 18.71 5.85 5.94
C TRP A 11 17.18 5.81 5.98
N LEU A 12 16.61 4.60 6.17
CA LEU A 12 15.18 4.39 6.32
C LEU A 12 14.86 3.58 7.57
N LEU A 13 13.73 3.87 8.18
CA LEU A 13 13.00 3.00 9.09
C LEU A 13 11.70 2.63 8.40
N LYS A 14 11.51 1.33 8.17
CA LYS A 14 10.30 0.78 7.54
C LYS A 14 9.62 -0.14 8.52
N THR A 15 8.31 -0.03 8.63
CA THR A 15 7.49 -0.94 9.42
C THR A 15 6.12 -1.07 8.78
N ASP A 16 5.38 -2.09 9.17
CA ASP A 16 4.10 -2.47 8.60
C ASP A 16 3.09 -2.58 9.75
N LEU A 17 1.85 -2.21 9.52
CA LEU A 17 0.77 -2.39 10.49
C LEU A 17 0.24 -3.82 10.40
N HIS A 18 0.19 -4.49 11.54
CA HIS A 18 -0.35 -5.85 11.61
C HIS A 18 -1.86 -5.84 11.35
N ASP A 19 -2.32 -6.69 10.42
CA ASP A 19 -3.73 -6.86 10.09
C ASP A 19 -4.50 -5.54 9.93
N PHE A 20 -3.91 -4.58 9.15
CA PHE A 20 -4.38 -3.21 9.06
C PHE A 20 -5.89 -3.11 8.79
N PHE A 21 -6.39 -3.73 7.71
CA PHE A 21 -7.81 -3.69 7.37
C PHE A 21 -8.70 -4.42 8.40
N PRO A 22 -8.37 -5.65 8.82
CA PRO A 22 -9.17 -6.35 9.84
C PRO A 22 -9.16 -5.69 11.22
N THR A 23 -8.16 -4.85 11.54
CA THR A 23 -8.12 -4.10 12.80
C THR A 23 -9.14 -2.96 12.82
N ILE A 24 -9.57 -2.48 11.66
CA ILE A 24 -10.54 -1.39 11.54
C ILE A 24 -11.97 -1.97 11.60
N ASP A 25 -12.56 -1.86 12.76
CA ASP A 25 -13.89 -2.38 13.03
C ASP A 25 -15.01 -1.46 12.52
N GLU A 26 -16.24 -1.99 12.48
CA GLU A 26 -17.44 -1.29 12.08
C GLU A 26 -17.65 0.02 12.85
N ARG A 27 -17.22 0.10 14.12
CA ARG A 27 -17.32 1.33 14.94
C ARG A 27 -16.36 2.40 14.47
N ALA A 28 -15.16 2.01 14.03
CA ALA A 28 -14.20 2.94 13.46
C ALA A 28 -14.75 3.53 12.15
N VAL A 29 -15.32 2.68 11.29
CA VAL A 29 -15.96 3.10 10.03
C VAL A 29 -17.18 3.98 10.29
N TYR A 30 -18.03 3.64 11.28
CA TYR A 30 -19.16 4.45 11.71
C TYR A 30 -18.71 5.86 12.12
N ARG A 31 -17.63 5.98 12.92
CA ARG A 31 -17.09 7.30 13.32
C ARG A 31 -16.57 8.10 12.15
N VAL A 32 -16.01 7.43 11.12
CA VAL A 32 -15.59 8.09 9.88
C VAL A 32 -16.80 8.75 9.21
N PHE A 33 -17.90 8.03 9.01
CA PHE A 33 -19.10 8.59 8.39
C PHE A 33 -19.75 9.69 9.22
N LEU A 34 -19.80 9.55 10.56
CA LEU A 34 -20.23 10.64 11.43
C LEU A 34 -19.34 11.89 11.30
N GLY A 35 -18.03 11.71 11.23
CA GLY A 35 -17.07 12.79 11.04
C GLY A 35 -17.19 13.49 9.68
N LEU A 36 -17.73 12.80 8.68
CA LEU A 36 -18.08 13.35 7.36
C LEU A 36 -19.42 14.08 7.34
N GLY A 37 -20.16 14.11 8.47
CA GLY A 37 -21.43 14.84 8.61
C GLY A 37 -22.68 14.03 8.33
N TYR A 38 -22.58 12.71 8.12
CA TYR A 38 -23.77 11.87 7.97
C TYR A 38 -24.51 11.70 9.30
N VAL A 39 -25.86 11.64 9.24
CA VAL A 39 -26.67 11.37 10.44
C VAL A 39 -26.42 9.96 10.97
N PRO A 40 -26.64 9.71 12.27
CA PRO A 40 -26.27 8.43 12.91
C PRO A 40 -26.81 7.18 12.22
N LEU A 41 -28.08 7.19 11.79
CA LEU A 41 -28.69 6.04 11.12
C LEU A 41 -27.98 5.73 9.78
N VAL A 42 -27.77 6.74 8.95
CA VAL A 42 -27.08 6.58 7.66
C VAL A 42 -25.64 6.14 7.87
N SER A 43 -24.94 6.70 8.88
CA SER A 43 -23.59 6.27 9.24
C SER A 43 -23.53 4.81 9.65
N LEU A 44 -24.55 4.30 10.35
CA LEU A 44 -24.67 2.89 10.71
C LEU A 44 -24.86 2.02 9.46
N GLU A 45 -25.82 2.37 8.60
CA GLU A 45 -26.09 1.60 7.37
C GLU A 45 -24.84 1.52 6.47
N LEU A 46 -24.19 2.67 6.23
CA LEU A 46 -22.98 2.72 5.44
C LEU A 46 -21.84 1.91 6.06
N SER A 47 -21.65 1.98 7.38
CA SER A 47 -20.59 1.21 8.04
C SER A 47 -20.81 -0.30 7.90
N ARG A 48 -22.06 -0.75 7.95
CA ARG A 48 -22.42 -2.17 7.78
C ARG A 48 -22.27 -2.66 6.35
N ILE A 49 -22.59 -1.83 5.36
CA ILE A 49 -22.38 -2.14 3.94
C ILE A 49 -20.88 -2.26 3.63
N CYS A 50 -20.06 -1.40 4.25
CA CYS A 50 -18.62 -1.37 4.02
C CYS A 50 -17.80 -2.38 4.84
N THR A 51 -18.42 -3.09 5.78
CA THR A 51 -17.75 -4.08 6.63
C THR A 51 -18.35 -5.46 6.47
N ARG A 52 -17.54 -6.48 6.72
CA ARG A 52 -18.00 -7.88 6.73
C ARG A 52 -17.80 -8.50 8.10
N SER A 53 -18.73 -9.34 8.53
CA SER A 53 -18.54 -10.18 9.72
C SER A 53 -17.51 -11.26 9.43
N MET A 54 -16.57 -11.46 10.34
CA MET A 54 -15.62 -12.57 10.27
C MET A 54 -16.20 -13.78 10.99
N PRO A 55 -16.21 -14.99 10.38
CA PRO A 55 -16.73 -16.20 11.04
C PRO A 55 -16.07 -16.47 12.40
N ASN A 56 -14.76 -16.18 12.51
CA ASN A 56 -13.95 -16.36 13.71
C ASN A 56 -13.53 -15.00 14.33
N GLY A 57 -14.25 -13.92 13.98
CA GLY A 57 -13.95 -12.59 14.52
C GLY A 57 -14.29 -12.52 16.02
N PRO A 58 -13.73 -11.51 16.73
CA PRO A 58 -14.01 -11.35 18.15
C PRO A 58 -15.49 -11.24 18.39
N VAL A 59 -15.99 -12.13 19.22
CA VAL A 59 -17.37 -12.05 19.74
C VAL A 59 -17.37 -10.93 20.77
N ILE A 60 -18.08 -9.86 20.46
CA ILE A 60 -18.29 -8.80 21.44
C ILE A 60 -19.49 -9.24 22.28
N TYR A 61 -19.19 -9.72 23.48
CA TYR A 61 -20.24 -9.91 24.48
C TYR A 61 -20.72 -8.51 24.85
N PRO A 62 -22.03 -8.21 24.72
CA PRO A 62 -22.56 -6.95 25.22
C PRO A 62 -22.40 -6.99 26.74
N ASP A 63 -21.41 -6.27 27.23
CA ASP A 63 -21.33 -5.97 28.65
C ASP A 63 -22.59 -5.20 29.06
N LYS A 64 -23.09 -5.43 30.27
CA LYS A 64 -24.29 -4.72 30.77
C LYS A 64 -24.02 -3.21 30.68
N GLY A 65 -24.64 -2.53 29.74
CA GLY A 65 -24.45 -1.10 29.44
C GLY A 65 -23.61 -0.80 28.19
N PHE A 66 -23.03 -1.80 27.51
CA PHE A 66 -22.33 -1.58 26.25
C PHE A 66 -23.33 -1.26 25.13
N LYS A 67 -23.36 -0.01 24.69
CA LYS A 67 -24.07 0.41 23.49
C LYS A 67 -23.10 0.34 22.33
N ARG A 68 -23.34 -0.55 21.37
CA ARG A 68 -22.53 -0.69 20.14
C ARG A 68 -22.36 0.66 19.43
N TYR A 69 -23.42 1.46 19.47
CA TYR A 69 -23.47 2.82 18.96
C TYR A 69 -24.12 3.72 20.02
N THR A 70 -23.40 4.66 20.55
CA THR A 70 -23.91 5.58 21.58
C THR A 70 -25.08 6.45 21.09
N ALA A 71 -25.14 6.71 19.78
CA ALA A 71 -26.19 7.52 19.16
C ALA A 71 -27.44 6.73 18.73
N ILE A 72 -27.42 5.39 18.81
CA ILE A 72 -28.54 4.52 18.41
C ILE A 72 -28.86 3.59 19.57
N PRO A 73 -29.81 3.99 20.44
CA PRO A 73 -30.25 3.17 21.56
C PRO A 73 -30.86 1.85 21.08
N SER A 74 -30.61 0.77 21.82
CA SER A 74 -31.27 -0.54 21.62
C SER A 74 -30.91 -1.29 20.33
N TYR A 75 -29.87 -0.89 19.63
CA TYR A 75 -29.41 -1.68 18.50
C TYR A 75 -28.73 -2.97 19.00
N SER A 76 -29.49 -4.04 19.04
CA SER A 76 -29.08 -5.39 19.46
C SER A 76 -28.60 -6.25 18.29
N GLY A 77 -27.95 -5.66 17.29
CA GLY A 77 -27.42 -6.38 16.14
C GLY A 77 -26.51 -7.54 16.56
N THR A 78 -26.21 -8.43 15.62
CA THR A 78 -25.42 -9.65 15.80
C THR A 78 -24.26 -9.48 16.77
N SER A 79 -23.98 -10.50 17.57
CA SER A 79 -22.86 -10.56 18.53
C SER A 79 -21.47 -10.38 17.88
N ARG A 80 -21.39 -10.35 16.55
CA ARG A 80 -20.14 -10.21 15.79
C ARG A 80 -20.07 -8.84 15.15
N MET A 81 -18.96 -8.16 15.37
CA MET A 81 -18.65 -6.88 14.75
C MET A 81 -18.06 -7.09 13.36
N GLY A 82 -18.49 -6.28 12.40
CA GLY A 82 -17.87 -6.22 11.08
C GLY A 82 -16.47 -5.58 11.14
N VAL A 83 -15.64 -5.95 10.17
CA VAL A 83 -14.31 -5.35 9.94
C VAL A 83 -14.16 -4.99 8.46
N LEU A 84 -13.26 -4.07 8.14
CA LEU A 84 -12.98 -3.73 6.73
C LEU A 84 -12.45 -4.96 5.98
N PRO A 85 -13.07 -5.36 4.86
CA PRO A 85 -12.57 -6.45 4.05
C PRO A 85 -11.36 -5.99 3.23
N GLN A 86 -10.38 -6.85 3.07
CA GLN A 86 -9.29 -6.63 2.14
C GLN A 86 -9.81 -6.81 0.70
N GLY A 87 -9.48 -5.86 -0.20
CA GLY A 87 -9.85 -5.92 -1.62
C GLY A 87 -11.18 -5.25 -1.98
N ALA A 88 -11.99 -4.75 -1.03
CA ALA A 88 -13.15 -3.96 -1.38
C ALA A 88 -12.76 -2.54 -1.83
N PRO A 89 -13.45 -1.95 -2.82
CA PRO A 89 -13.12 -0.64 -3.38
C PRO A 89 -13.13 0.49 -2.34
N THR A 90 -14.01 0.41 -1.33
CA THR A 90 -14.16 1.40 -0.26
C THR A 90 -13.13 1.26 0.85
N SER A 91 -12.55 0.07 1.02
CA SER A 91 -11.69 -0.23 2.18
C SER A 91 -10.45 0.65 2.27
N GLY A 92 -9.81 0.95 1.14
CA GLY A 92 -8.61 1.80 1.12
C GLY A 92 -8.87 3.21 1.63
N ALA A 93 -9.95 3.84 1.15
CA ALA A 93 -10.33 5.19 1.57
C ALA A 93 -10.76 5.23 3.05
N LEU A 94 -11.61 4.30 3.47
CA LEU A 94 -12.09 4.23 4.85
C LEU A 94 -10.96 3.91 5.83
N ALA A 95 -10.04 3.03 5.46
CA ALA A 95 -8.87 2.71 6.27
C ALA A 95 -7.95 3.92 6.46
N ASN A 96 -7.73 4.71 5.41
CA ASN A 96 -6.97 5.95 5.51
C ASN A 96 -7.64 6.96 6.44
N LEU A 97 -8.95 7.16 6.32
CA LEU A 97 -9.70 8.06 7.19
C LEU A 97 -9.70 7.58 8.65
N ALA A 98 -9.83 6.28 8.90
CA ALA A 98 -9.76 5.70 10.24
C ALA A 98 -8.37 5.85 10.87
N ALA A 99 -7.31 5.89 10.06
CA ALA A 99 -5.93 5.99 10.51
C ALA A 99 -5.41 7.43 10.68
N VAL A 100 -6.23 8.47 10.44
CA VAL A 100 -5.80 9.89 10.53
C VAL A 100 -5.12 10.20 11.86
N ARG A 101 -5.66 9.71 12.98
CA ARG A 101 -5.05 9.93 14.31
C ARG A 101 -3.67 9.28 14.45
N LEU A 102 -3.45 8.14 13.82
CA LEU A 102 -2.12 7.51 13.74
C LEU A 102 -1.19 8.42 12.93
N ASP A 103 -1.62 8.87 11.76
CA ASP A 103 -0.82 9.72 10.89
C ASP A 103 -0.41 11.03 11.58
N GLU A 104 -1.33 11.69 12.29
CA GLU A 104 -1.05 12.89 13.08
C GLU A 104 0.03 12.66 14.15
N ARG A 105 -0.03 11.53 14.86
CA ARG A 105 0.93 11.17 15.92
C ARG A 105 2.30 10.87 15.32
N VAL A 106 2.37 10.05 14.29
CA VAL A 106 3.65 9.67 13.65
C VAL A 106 4.25 10.87 12.92
N ALA A 107 3.46 11.69 12.25
CA ALA A 107 3.93 12.92 11.62
C ALA A 107 4.51 13.92 12.66
N ARG A 108 3.95 13.98 13.87
CA ARG A 108 4.51 14.78 14.96
C ARG A 108 5.90 14.27 15.37
N ILE A 109 6.03 12.95 15.57
CA ILE A 109 7.33 12.29 15.86
C ILE A 109 8.34 12.60 14.76
N ALA A 110 7.92 12.46 13.50
CA ALA A 110 8.77 12.74 12.35
C ALA A 110 9.27 14.20 12.36
N ARG A 111 8.38 15.17 12.58
CA ARG A 111 8.73 16.60 12.64
C ARG A 111 9.74 16.92 13.76
N THR A 112 9.50 16.41 14.98
CA THR A 112 10.41 16.66 16.11
C THR A 112 11.81 16.07 15.91
N ARG A 113 11.93 15.04 15.06
CA ARG A 113 13.19 14.37 14.74
C ARG A 113 13.77 14.73 13.38
N SER A 114 13.18 15.73 12.69
CA SER A 114 13.57 16.15 11.33
C SER A 114 13.59 14.98 10.33
N LEU A 115 12.57 14.12 10.40
CA LEU A 115 12.38 12.98 9.52
C LEU A 115 11.24 13.23 8.56
N ILE A 116 11.28 12.55 7.40
CA ILE A 116 10.18 12.48 6.46
C ILE A 116 9.37 11.23 6.75
N TYR A 117 8.08 11.39 6.87
CA TYR A 117 7.11 10.33 7.10
C TYR A 117 6.17 10.16 5.92
N THR A 118 5.97 8.92 5.50
CA THR A 118 4.89 8.55 4.58
C THR A 118 4.25 7.25 5.04
N ARG A 119 2.96 7.09 4.73
CA ARG A 119 2.23 5.83 4.86
C ARG A 119 1.49 5.51 3.57
N TYR A 120 1.56 4.26 3.16
CA TYR A 120 0.74 3.72 2.07
C TYR A 120 0.04 2.46 2.58
N ALA A 121 -1.26 2.57 2.82
CA ALA A 121 -2.04 1.55 3.53
C ALA A 121 -1.38 1.17 4.87
N ASP A 122 -0.88 -0.05 4.99
CA ASP A 122 -0.20 -0.62 6.15
C ASP A 122 1.31 -0.28 6.21
N ASP A 123 1.93 0.04 5.07
CA ASP A 123 3.35 0.35 4.99
C ASP A 123 3.67 1.76 5.54
N ILE A 124 4.45 1.84 6.61
CA ILE A 124 4.97 3.07 7.21
C ILE A 124 6.46 3.20 6.89
N VAL A 125 6.85 4.37 6.38
CA VAL A 125 8.25 4.69 6.09
C VAL A 125 8.62 6.02 6.74
N LEU A 126 9.71 6.01 7.52
CA LEU A 126 10.38 7.22 7.98
C LEU A 126 11.78 7.25 7.38
N SER A 127 12.24 8.42 6.98
CA SER A 127 13.59 8.60 6.43
C SER A 127 14.29 9.81 6.99
N GLY A 128 15.60 9.69 7.11
CA GLY A 128 16.48 10.78 7.53
C GLY A 128 17.59 11.04 6.52
N SER A 129 17.91 12.33 6.31
CA SER A 129 19.05 12.80 5.52
C SER A 129 20.31 13.03 6.37
N GLY A 130 20.16 13.08 7.70
CA GLY A 130 21.25 13.26 8.65
C GLY A 130 22.05 11.99 8.90
N ARG A 131 23.02 12.11 9.85
CA ARG A 131 23.86 10.97 10.28
C ARG A 131 23.00 9.83 10.82
N PHE A 132 23.27 8.62 10.36
CA PHE A 132 22.62 7.42 10.90
C PHE A 132 23.18 7.08 12.28
N ILE A 133 22.33 7.11 13.29
CA ILE A 133 22.64 6.69 14.67
C ILE A 133 21.61 5.64 15.08
N ARG A 134 22.03 4.37 15.12
CA ARG A 134 21.12 3.22 15.34
C ARG A 134 20.26 3.37 16.61
N GLY A 135 20.81 3.87 17.69
CA GLY A 135 20.07 4.09 18.95
C GLY A 135 18.88 5.04 18.73
N GLN A 136 19.11 6.18 18.10
CA GLN A 136 18.05 7.17 17.80
C GLN A 136 16.96 6.60 16.89
N VAL A 137 17.32 5.74 15.92
CA VAL A 137 16.35 5.08 15.05
C VAL A 137 15.51 4.07 15.82
N VAL A 138 16.12 3.33 16.76
CA VAL A 138 15.41 2.40 17.65
C VAL A 138 14.46 3.15 18.58
N ASP A 139 14.87 4.30 19.12
CA ASP A 139 14.01 5.13 19.97
C ASP A 139 12.84 5.70 19.15
N THR A 140 13.10 6.13 17.91
CA THR A 140 12.03 6.52 16.98
C THR A 140 11.03 5.38 16.72
N LEU A 141 11.51 4.16 16.53
CA LEU A 141 10.65 2.98 16.37
C LEU A 141 9.76 2.75 17.59
N ARG A 142 10.30 2.87 18.80
CA ARG A 142 9.52 2.72 20.04
C ARG A 142 8.42 3.79 20.16
N GLU A 143 8.73 5.04 19.80
CA GLU A 143 7.73 6.11 19.78
C GLU A 143 6.63 5.85 18.74
N VAL A 144 6.99 5.37 17.53
CA VAL A 144 6.03 4.99 16.49
C VAL A 144 5.18 3.79 16.94
N GLU A 145 5.76 2.80 17.60
CA GLU A 145 5.04 1.65 18.18
C GLU A 145 4.02 2.12 19.24
N SER A 146 4.43 3.03 20.12
CA SER A 146 3.54 3.63 21.12
C SER A 146 2.40 4.42 20.46
N ALA A 147 2.71 5.21 19.42
CA ALA A 147 1.70 5.96 18.66
C ALA A 147 0.70 5.05 17.94
N ALA A 148 1.17 3.95 17.37
CA ALA A 148 0.33 2.94 16.73
C ALA A 148 -0.61 2.31 17.77
N HIS A 149 -0.06 1.83 18.90
CA HIS A 149 -0.85 1.23 19.97
C HIS A 149 -1.91 2.20 20.51
N ALA A 150 -1.55 3.45 20.77
CA ALA A 150 -2.46 4.50 21.24
C ALA A 150 -3.54 4.89 20.18
N SER A 151 -3.38 4.44 18.95
CA SER A 151 -4.34 4.63 17.84
C SER A 151 -5.11 3.35 17.51
N GLY A 152 -4.93 2.27 18.28
CA GLY A 152 -5.61 0.99 18.09
C GLY A 152 -4.95 0.05 17.07
N PHE A 153 -3.71 0.34 16.65
CA PHE A 153 -2.95 -0.48 15.71
C PHE A 153 -1.73 -1.13 16.36
N LEU A 154 -1.26 -2.21 15.75
CA LEU A 154 -0.03 -2.88 16.16
C LEU A 154 0.97 -2.88 15.01
N LEU A 155 2.27 -2.74 15.32
CA LEU A 155 3.32 -2.88 14.32
C LEU A 155 3.65 -4.35 14.09
N HIS A 156 3.92 -4.71 12.83
CA HIS A 156 4.39 -6.03 12.46
C HIS A 156 5.92 -6.13 12.67
N ARG A 157 6.35 -6.48 13.90
CA ARG A 157 7.77 -6.47 14.32
C ARG A 157 8.69 -7.25 13.38
N ARG A 158 8.25 -8.39 12.83
CA ARG A 158 9.07 -9.22 11.92
C ARG A 158 9.33 -8.55 10.57
N LYS A 159 8.46 -7.64 10.12
CA LYS A 159 8.63 -6.87 8.88
C LYS A 159 9.34 -5.54 9.10
N THR A 160 9.55 -5.14 10.34
CA THR A 160 10.25 -3.89 10.67
C THR A 160 11.72 -3.97 10.25
N GLN A 161 12.15 -3.00 9.46
CA GLN A 161 13.50 -2.94 8.89
C GLN A 161 14.13 -1.58 9.13
N ILE A 162 15.36 -1.59 9.61
CA ILE A 162 16.22 -0.41 9.66
C ILE A 162 17.25 -0.55 8.53
N VAL A 163 17.16 0.33 7.55
CA VAL A 163 18.05 0.37 6.39
C VAL A 163 19.11 1.45 6.64
N PRO A 164 20.37 1.07 6.94
CA PRO A 164 21.43 2.03 7.27
C PRO A 164 21.95 2.77 6.03
N SER A 165 22.82 3.76 6.27
CA SER A 165 23.55 4.43 5.22
C SER A 165 24.39 3.43 4.42
N GLY A 166 24.43 3.62 3.07
CA GLY A 166 25.13 2.72 2.16
C GLY A 166 24.32 1.51 1.68
N ALA A 167 23.27 1.10 2.39
CA ALA A 167 22.39 0.05 1.91
C ALA A 167 21.39 0.57 0.86
N ARG A 168 20.90 -0.35 0.00
CA ARG A 168 19.86 -0.04 -0.99
C ARG A 168 18.56 0.35 -0.30
N LYS A 169 18.07 1.55 -0.59
CA LYS A 169 16.82 2.07 -0.04
C LYS A 169 15.68 1.80 -1.01
N ILE A 170 14.73 0.99 -0.59
CA ILE A 170 13.57 0.61 -1.41
C ILE A 170 12.30 1.04 -0.67
N VAL A 171 11.47 1.84 -1.33
CA VAL A 171 10.14 2.27 -0.82
C VAL A 171 9.10 1.93 -1.89
N LEU A 172 8.05 1.20 -1.51
CA LEU A 172 6.98 0.78 -2.43
C LEU A 172 7.48 0.18 -3.76
N GLY A 173 8.53 -0.63 -3.68
CA GLY A 173 9.07 -1.33 -4.85
C GLY A 173 10.04 -0.55 -5.72
N VAL A 174 10.31 0.75 -5.44
CA VAL A 174 11.26 1.57 -6.19
C VAL A 174 12.50 1.88 -5.37
N LEU A 175 13.63 2.07 -6.04
CA LEU A 175 14.89 2.50 -5.44
C LEU A 175 14.87 4.00 -5.20
N ILE A 176 15.28 4.42 -4.01
CA ILE A 176 15.47 5.82 -3.64
C ILE A 176 16.94 6.17 -3.84
N GLY A 177 17.20 7.13 -4.71
CA GLY A 177 18.51 7.72 -4.96
C GLY A 177 18.69 9.08 -4.30
N ASP A 178 19.86 9.67 -4.49
CA ASP A 178 20.16 11.00 -3.97
C ASP A 178 19.42 12.11 -4.75
N THR A 179 19.18 11.91 -6.04
CA THR A 179 18.55 12.89 -6.95
C THR A 179 17.22 12.46 -7.55
N GLY A 180 16.78 11.22 -7.31
CA GLY A 180 15.55 10.71 -7.91
C GLY A 180 15.23 9.28 -7.49
N ILE A 181 14.11 8.78 -8.01
CA ILE A 181 13.71 7.39 -7.83
C ILE A 181 14.04 6.58 -9.09
N ARG A 182 14.24 5.27 -8.93
CA ARG A 182 14.55 4.37 -10.05
C ARG A 182 13.84 3.04 -9.89
N ILE A 183 13.51 2.42 -11.01
CA ILE A 183 13.05 1.03 -11.00
C ILE A 183 14.19 0.10 -10.60
N ARG A 184 13.87 -0.97 -9.90
CA ARG A 184 14.86 -1.95 -9.45
C ARG A 184 15.49 -2.69 -10.63
N PRO A 185 16.79 -3.04 -10.58
CA PRO A 185 17.45 -3.81 -11.63
C PRO A 185 16.73 -5.12 -11.98
N GLU A 186 16.15 -5.79 -10.98
CA GLU A 186 15.39 -7.03 -11.16
C GLU A 186 14.15 -6.80 -12.03
N MET A 187 13.45 -5.68 -11.85
CA MET A 187 12.31 -5.31 -12.69
C MET A 187 12.74 -4.94 -14.11
N ARG A 188 13.84 -4.16 -14.26
CA ARG A 188 14.42 -3.86 -15.57
C ARG A 188 14.78 -5.15 -16.31
N GLY A 189 15.45 -6.08 -15.62
CA GLY A 189 15.82 -7.37 -16.18
C GLY A 189 14.60 -8.18 -16.61
N ARG A 190 13.52 -8.19 -15.81
CA ARG A 190 12.27 -8.88 -16.15
C ARG A 190 11.62 -8.30 -17.39
N ILE A 191 11.44 -6.98 -17.48
CA ILE A 191 10.87 -6.31 -18.66
C ILE A 191 11.68 -6.66 -19.90
N GLN A 192 13.01 -6.51 -19.84
CA GLN A 192 13.89 -6.83 -20.96
C GLN A 192 13.86 -8.31 -21.35
N ALA A 193 13.72 -9.23 -20.38
CA ALA A 193 13.59 -10.66 -20.63
C ALA A 193 12.29 -10.98 -21.37
N HIS A 194 11.18 -10.35 -21.00
CA HIS A 194 9.92 -10.53 -21.70
C HIS A 194 10.00 -9.98 -23.13
N ILE A 195 10.49 -8.76 -23.34
CA ILE A 195 10.61 -8.14 -24.65
C ILE A 195 11.48 -9.02 -25.57
N ARG A 196 12.68 -9.39 -25.13
CA ARG A 196 13.60 -10.25 -25.92
C ARG A 196 13.06 -11.66 -26.13
N GLY A 197 12.36 -12.21 -25.13
CA GLY A 197 11.81 -13.56 -25.23
C GLY A 197 10.67 -13.64 -26.25
N VAL A 198 9.78 -12.65 -26.28
CA VAL A 198 8.71 -12.58 -27.27
C VAL A 198 9.30 -12.30 -28.67
N ASP A 199 10.27 -11.42 -28.79
CA ASP A 199 10.93 -11.14 -30.05
C ASP A 199 11.57 -12.39 -30.67
N ARG A 200 12.22 -13.22 -29.85
CA ARG A 200 12.94 -14.41 -30.30
C ARG A 200 12.07 -15.64 -30.50
N PHE A 201 11.10 -15.89 -29.63
CA PHE A 201 10.37 -17.14 -29.56
C PHE A 201 8.88 -17.01 -29.89
N GLY A 202 8.39 -15.79 -30.06
CA GLY A 202 6.96 -15.49 -30.28
C GLY A 202 6.14 -15.47 -28.98
N LEU A 203 4.97 -14.84 -29.09
CA LEU A 203 4.05 -14.61 -27.96
C LEU A 203 3.59 -15.90 -27.30
N ASP A 204 3.16 -16.86 -28.09
CA ASP A 204 2.54 -18.11 -27.59
C ASP A 204 3.55 -19.00 -26.87
N VAL A 205 4.74 -19.17 -27.42
CA VAL A 205 5.81 -19.98 -26.80
C VAL A 205 6.29 -19.31 -25.51
N HIS A 206 6.50 -18.01 -25.56
CA HIS A 206 6.97 -17.25 -24.40
C HIS A 206 5.92 -17.20 -23.27
N ALA A 207 4.61 -17.06 -23.61
CA ALA A 207 3.52 -17.10 -22.63
C ALA A 207 3.48 -18.46 -21.89
N ARG A 208 3.55 -19.56 -22.64
CA ARG A 208 3.59 -20.91 -22.05
C ARG A 208 4.82 -21.13 -21.17
N HIS A 209 5.99 -20.71 -21.63
CA HIS A 209 7.23 -20.84 -20.85
C HIS A 209 7.15 -20.14 -19.48
N TRP A 210 6.49 -18.99 -19.41
CA TRP A 210 6.32 -18.22 -18.17
C TRP A 210 5.05 -18.57 -17.40
N GLY A 211 4.29 -19.59 -17.83
CA GLY A 211 3.10 -20.07 -17.15
C GLY A 211 1.88 -19.15 -17.25
N PHE A 212 1.81 -18.29 -18.28
CA PHE A 212 0.62 -17.51 -18.53
C PHE A 212 -0.46 -18.36 -19.19
N ALA A 213 -1.70 -18.20 -18.69
CA ALA A 213 -2.86 -18.94 -19.23
C ALA A 213 -3.24 -18.50 -20.65
N SER A 214 -2.81 -17.32 -21.11
CA SER A 214 -3.12 -16.78 -22.43
C SER A 214 -2.07 -15.79 -22.91
N VAL A 215 -2.04 -15.58 -24.22
CA VAL A 215 -1.25 -14.53 -24.87
C VAL A 215 -1.66 -13.13 -24.36
N ALA A 216 -2.96 -12.89 -24.21
CA ALA A 216 -3.44 -11.64 -23.63
C ALA A 216 -2.90 -11.41 -22.21
N GLY A 217 -2.76 -12.47 -21.42
CA GLY A 217 -2.23 -12.40 -20.07
C GLY A 217 -0.80 -11.87 -20.02
N ILE A 218 0.10 -12.38 -20.89
CA ILE A 218 1.48 -11.87 -20.92
C ILE A 218 1.56 -10.47 -21.51
N VAL A 219 0.78 -10.15 -22.54
CA VAL A 219 0.75 -8.80 -23.13
C VAL A 219 0.35 -7.78 -22.07
N ASN A 220 -0.74 -8.03 -21.34
CA ASN A 220 -1.20 -7.15 -20.27
C ASN A 220 -0.19 -7.06 -19.12
N HIS A 221 0.46 -8.18 -18.77
CA HIS A 221 1.49 -8.18 -17.74
C HIS A 221 2.68 -7.28 -18.10
N VAL A 222 3.18 -7.40 -19.32
CA VAL A 222 4.33 -6.57 -19.76
C VAL A 222 3.92 -5.09 -19.84
N TRP A 223 2.74 -4.78 -20.35
CA TRP A 223 2.21 -3.41 -20.32
C TRP A 223 2.11 -2.87 -18.88
N GLY A 224 1.58 -3.65 -17.95
CA GLY A 224 1.52 -3.23 -16.54
C GLY A 224 2.90 -2.92 -15.95
N LEU A 225 3.92 -3.72 -16.28
CA LEU A 225 5.31 -3.44 -15.86
C LEU A 225 5.86 -2.17 -16.51
N LEU A 226 5.56 -1.94 -17.79
CA LEU A 226 6.01 -0.75 -18.54
C LEU A 226 5.31 0.52 -18.02
N TRP A 227 4.02 0.48 -17.73
CA TRP A 227 3.30 1.60 -17.14
C TRP A 227 3.82 1.95 -15.75
N PHE A 228 4.07 0.95 -14.90
CA PHE A 228 4.71 1.19 -13.62
C PHE A 228 6.11 1.81 -13.78
N ALA A 229 6.88 1.33 -14.76
CA ALA A 229 8.21 1.88 -15.06
C ALA A 229 8.10 3.32 -15.58
N ASN A 230 7.04 3.67 -16.31
CA ASN A 230 6.79 5.01 -16.82
C ASN A 230 6.58 6.03 -15.69
N ASP A 231 5.87 5.65 -14.63
CA ASP A 231 5.66 6.51 -13.46
C ASP A 231 6.98 6.81 -12.70
N VAL A 232 8.00 5.98 -12.88
CA VAL A 232 9.28 6.06 -12.16
C VAL A 232 10.40 6.63 -13.03
N GLU A 233 10.53 6.14 -14.26
CA GLU A 233 11.58 6.49 -15.24
C GLU A 233 10.96 6.59 -16.64
N PRO A 234 10.29 7.71 -16.97
CA PRO A 234 9.53 7.85 -18.23
C PRO A 234 10.38 7.61 -19.49
N GLU A 235 11.56 8.23 -19.58
CA GLU A 235 12.43 8.12 -20.77
C GLU A 235 12.82 6.67 -21.05
N TRP A 236 13.23 5.95 -20.00
CA TRP A 236 13.60 4.54 -20.10
C TRP A 236 12.40 3.67 -20.49
N SER A 237 11.21 3.97 -19.97
CA SER A 237 9.99 3.23 -20.25
C SER A 237 9.50 3.46 -21.66
N HIS A 238 9.47 4.71 -22.15
CA HIS A 238 8.98 5.04 -23.50
C HIS A 238 9.77 4.32 -24.60
N GLU A 239 11.09 4.19 -24.45
CA GLU A 239 11.90 3.45 -25.42
C GLU A 239 11.49 1.96 -25.45
N ARG A 240 11.20 1.35 -24.29
CA ARG A 240 10.76 -0.05 -24.19
C ARG A 240 9.31 -0.27 -24.61
N GLN A 241 8.46 0.70 -24.37
CA GLN A 241 7.06 0.68 -24.87
C GLN A 241 7.04 0.67 -26.40
N ARG A 242 7.86 1.51 -27.06
CA ARG A 242 7.99 1.50 -28.52
C ARG A 242 8.49 0.14 -29.03
N ALA A 243 9.60 -0.36 -28.49
CA ALA A 243 10.10 -1.68 -28.85
C ALA A 243 9.08 -2.80 -28.64
N TRP A 244 8.33 -2.76 -27.55
CA TRP A 244 7.28 -3.72 -27.26
C TRP A 244 6.14 -3.63 -28.27
N SER A 245 5.65 -2.44 -28.60
CA SER A 245 4.61 -2.21 -29.61
C SER A 245 5.01 -2.75 -30.98
N GLU A 246 6.25 -2.47 -31.44
CA GLU A 246 6.78 -2.96 -32.71
C GLU A 246 6.83 -4.50 -32.77
N ILE A 247 7.23 -5.14 -31.66
CA ILE A 247 7.26 -6.61 -31.57
C ILE A 247 5.83 -7.17 -31.62
N LEU A 248 4.90 -6.58 -30.89
CA LEU A 248 3.49 -7.00 -30.89
C LEU A 248 2.88 -6.94 -32.27
N ILE A 249 3.07 -5.83 -33.00
CA ILE A 249 2.58 -5.66 -34.37
C ILE A 249 3.18 -6.74 -35.30
N ARG A 250 4.49 -6.99 -35.23
CA ARG A 250 5.16 -8.06 -36.00
C ARG A 250 4.62 -9.46 -35.71
N GLN A 251 4.16 -9.68 -34.47
CA GLN A 251 3.55 -10.94 -34.03
C GLN A 251 2.04 -11.03 -34.33
N GLY A 252 1.49 -10.06 -35.08
CA GLY A 252 0.08 -10.02 -35.47
C GLY A 252 -0.88 -9.60 -34.35
N TRP A 253 -0.38 -8.98 -33.26
CA TRP A 253 -1.21 -8.46 -32.20
C TRP A 253 -1.74 -7.08 -32.54
N THR A 254 -3.05 -6.89 -32.40
CA THR A 254 -3.69 -5.59 -32.61
C THR A 254 -3.57 -4.73 -31.35
N LEU A 255 -2.93 -3.58 -31.45
CA LEU A 255 -2.86 -2.64 -30.36
C LEU A 255 -4.16 -1.83 -30.24
N PRO A 256 -4.65 -1.52 -29.03
CA PRO A 256 -5.71 -0.52 -28.84
C PRO A 256 -5.28 0.84 -29.43
N TYR A 257 -6.24 1.58 -29.98
CA TYR A 257 -6.00 2.90 -30.60
C TYR A 257 -5.26 3.89 -29.70
N ASP A 258 -5.44 3.78 -28.39
CA ASP A 258 -4.83 4.68 -27.37
C ASP A 258 -3.34 4.39 -27.11
N LEU A 259 -2.76 3.38 -27.74
CA LEU A 259 -1.37 2.95 -27.56
C LEU A 259 -0.55 3.07 -28.85
N MET A 260 -1.12 3.62 -29.92
CA MET A 260 -0.41 4.01 -31.14
C MET A 260 0.02 5.47 -31.02
#